data_b5178a21a87173835d29c6c5f7d4117d
#
_entry.id   b5178a21a87173835d29c6c5f7d4117d
#
_cell.length_a   1.000
_cell.length_b   1.000
_cell.length_c   1.000
_cell.angle_alpha   90.00
_cell.angle_beta   90.00
_cell.angle_gamma   90.00
#
_symmetry.space_group_name_H-M   'P 1'
#
loop_
_entity.id
_entity.type
_entity.pdbx_description
1 polymer ?
#
loop_
_entity_poly.entity_id
_entity_poly.type
_entity_poly.pdbx_seq_one_letter_code
_entity_poly.pdbx_strand_id
1 'polypeptide(L)'
;LEGPKDFYVSFRVRSQNHAEMLVSKGRPGIGTSFRLGHIINESADPRKSFVTSVMATEDNTNITLSDYDPNVIFTTSTGFINAASQSFLLNAGQSIIFTGYSDTFENLDGAIGALISSDKPVAVNSGNALAGIASNNADFALDQIVSSSQIGNEYIFIEGNGLASMESPLIVADEDNTEIFINGSATPITTINAGDYFLVDNSYYQGTINRNIYVKTNKPVFAYQLIGGGNDTATAGLNFIPPLSCFFQNLVNIPEINVIGATSYNADLMILTYTSATLTLNGTNIPTSLAQSVQGNTDWVTYRISGVNGNTSIQSTGPLAVGVFGSSSVAGFAGYYSGFGSNPVDTEVVVCTNETINLFEAITGNPEENGTWTVPAGGVPLNNDVFDPAINIVGDYYYEFTKDCNSISTTFPPVKVNVTIQQAPNAGTSLTYSTCVNANSFD
;
A
#
# COMPACT_ATOMS: atom_id res chain seq x y z
N LEU A 1 -3.72 17.00 2.03
CA LEU A 1 -2.52 17.49 1.34
C LEU A 1 -2.72 17.36 -0.15
N GLU A 2 -2.40 18.40 -0.89
CA GLU A 2 -2.48 18.46 -2.35
C GLU A 2 -1.15 18.99 -2.89
N GLY A 3 -0.76 18.58 -4.08
CA GLY A 3 0.44 19.03 -4.77
C GLY A 3 0.31 18.93 -6.29
N PRO A 4 1.04 19.75 -7.05
CA PRO A 4 1.00 19.76 -8.51
C PRO A 4 1.76 18.59 -9.16
N LYS A 5 2.41 17.75 -8.35
CA LYS A 5 3.16 16.56 -8.74
C LYS A 5 2.93 15.47 -7.72
N ASP A 6 3.18 14.23 -8.11
CA ASP A 6 3.16 13.07 -7.23
C ASP A 6 4.12 13.25 -6.05
N PHE A 7 3.68 12.86 -4.86
CA PHE A 7 4.45 12.93 -3.65
C PHE A 7 4.09 11.81 -2.68
N TYR A 8 5.05 11.44 -1.84
CA TYR A 8 4.83 10.53 -0.73
C TYR A 8 4.49 11.31 0.54
N VAL A 9 3.63 10.71 1.36
CA VAL A 9 3.40 11.17 2.74
C VAL A 9 3.88 10.08 3.67
N SER A 10 4.88 10.38 4.50
CA SER A 10 5.27 9.52 5.61
C SER A 10 4.87 10.17 6.93
N PHE A 11 4.09 9.45 7.72
CA PHE A 11 3.78 9.81 9.09
C PHE A 11 4.78 9.10 10.01
N ARG A 12 5.53 9.86 10.80
CA ARG A 12 6.56 9.35 11.69
C ARG A 12 6.19 9.65 13.12
N VAL A 13 6.11 8.64 13.94
CA VAL A 13 5.73 8.78 15.35
C VAL A 13 6.81 8.21 16.26
N ARG A 14 7.03 8.89 17.38
CA ARG A 14 7.85 8.40 18.47
C ARG A 14 7.18 8.68 19.80
N SER A 15 7.11 7.66 20.64
CA SER A 15 6.61 7.77 22.01
C SER A 15 7.54 7.00 22.94
N GLN A 16 8.29 7.71 23.77
CA GLN A 16 9.28 7.11 24.69
C GLN A 16 10.26 6.19 23.94
N ASN A 17 10.12 4.87 24.14
CA ASN A 17 10.97 3.82 23.56
C ASN A 17 10.35 3.15 22.33
N HIS A 18 9.33 3.73 21.75
CA HIS A 18 8.60 3.19 20.60
C HIS A 18 8.65 4.18 19.44
N ALA A 19 8.79 3.67 18.24
CA ALA A 19 8.73 4.46 17.01
C ALA A 19 8.04 3.70 15.88
N GLU A 20 7.56 4.43 14.88
CA GLU A 20 7.01 3.86 13.65
C GLU A 20 7.04 4.87 12.52
N MET A 21 7.02 4.37 11.29
CA MET A 21 6.89 5.15 10.08
C MET A 21 5.82 4.53 9.18
N LEU A 22 4.72 5.24 8.99
CA LEU A 22 3.69 4.83 8.02
C LEU A 22 3.88 5.63 6.73
N VAL A 23 3.87 4.95 5.60
CA VAL A 23 3.93 5.58 4.28
C VAL A 23 2.58 5.42 3.60
N SER A 24 1.95 6.55 3.26
CA SER A 24 0.65 6.54 2.58
C SER A 24 0.74 5.80 1.25
N LYS A 25 -0.22 4.92 0.98
CA LYS A 25 -0.33 4.18 -0.28
C LYS A 25 -1.09 4.98 -1.36
N GLY A 26 -1.56 6.19 -1.03
CA GLY A 26 -2.31 7.02 -1.96
C GLY A 26 -3.67 6.44 -2.36
N ARG A 27 -4.10 6.67 -3.60
CA ARG A 27 -5.37 6.14 -4.12
C ARG A 27 -5.55 4.63 -4.00
N PRO A 28 -4.51 3.79 -4.24
CA PRO A 28 -4.60 2.34 -4.01
C PRO A 28 -4.95 1.93 -2.59
N GLY A 29 -4.64 2.77 -1.61
CA GLY A 29 -5.02 2.59 -0.21
C GLY A 29 -6.50 2.90 0.07
N ILE A 30 -7.29 3.22 -0.96
CA ILE A 30 -8.73 3.51 -0.87
C ILE A 30 -9.48 2.44 -1.67
N GLY A 31 -10.52 1.85 -1.08
CA GLY A 31 -11.33 0.83 -1.74
C GLY A 31 -12.41 0.30 -0.82
N THR A 32 -13.00 -0.84 -1.19
CA THR A 32 -14.20 -1.38 -0.52
C THR A 32 -14.01 -2.75 0.13
N SER A 33 -12.84 -3.39 -0.05
CA SER A 33 -12.56 -4.73 0.48
C SER A 33 -11.09 -4.85 0.90
N PHE A 34 -10.84 -5.30 2.13
CA PHE A 34 -9.49 -5.41 2.72
C PHE A 34 -9.42 -6.60 3.67
N ARG A 35 -8.32 -7.37 3.63
CA ARG A 35 -8.00 -8.38 4.62
C ARG A 35 -6.94 -7.87 5.59
N LEU A 36 -7.20 -8.02 6.88
CA LEU A 36 -6.35 -7.51 7.94
C LEU A 36 -5.13 -8.41 8.18
N GLY A 37 -4.00 -7.79 8.53
CA GLY A 37 -2.80 -8.47 8.98
C GLY A 37 -2.17 -7.73 10.15
N HIS A 38 -1.59 -8.47 11.08
CA HIS A 38 -0.85 -7.91 12.21
C HIS A 38 0.22 -8.91 12.68
N ILE A 39 1.14 -8.45 13.50
CA ILE A 39 2.14 -9.31 14.12
C ILE A 39 1.49 -10.16 15.21
N ILE A 40 1.76 -11.46 15.20
CA ILE A 40 1.35 -12.39 16.26
C ILE A 40 2.27 -12.19 17.45
N ASN A 41 1.73 -11.78 18.59
CA ASN A 41 2.50 -11.64 19.81
C ASN A 41 2.92 -13.02 20.36
N GLU A 42 4.12 -13.13 20.94
CA GLU A 42 4.68 -14.39 21.43
C GLU A 42 3.82 -15.05 22.50
N SER A 43 3.15 -14.26 23.30
CA SER A 43 2.33 -14.75 24.42
C SER A 43 1.24 -13.76 24.79
N ALA A 44 0.24 -14.21 25.51
CA ALA A 44 -0.78 -13.35 26.07
C ALA A 44 -0.16 -12.28 27.00
N ASP A 45 -0.38 -11.02 26.66
CA ASP A 45 0.09 -9.86 27.41
C ASP A 45 -0.90 -8.68 27.22
N PRO A 46 -1.58 -8.23 28.27
CA PRO A 46 -2.59 -7.17 28.17
C PRO A 46 -2.03 -5.81 27.74
N ARG A 47 -0.71 -5.65 27.70
CA ARG A 47 -0.06 -4.43 27.18
C ARG A 47 0.05 -4.43 25.66
N LYS A 48 0.06 -5.62 25.04
CA LYS A 48 0.19 -5.80 23.59
C LYS A 48 -1.20 -5.84 22.94
N SER A 49 -1.31 -5.32 21.75
CA SER A 49 -2.60 -5.28 21.05
C SER A 49 -2.41 -5.20 19.53
N PHE A 50 -3.26 -5.86 18.79
CA PHE A 50 -3.49 -5.48 17.40
C PHE A 50 -4.38 -4.24 17.35
N VAL A 51 -4.32 -3.52 16.24
CA VAL A 51 -5.17 -2.35 15.99
C VAL A 51 -5.48 -2.24 14.49
N THR A 52 -6.71 -1.88 14.20
CA THR A 52 -7.17 -1.54 12.86
C THR A 52 -7.95 -0.24 12.91
N SER A 53 -7.68 0.66 11.98
CA SER A 53 -8.47 1.88 11.80
C SER A 53 -9.06 1.92 10.40
N VAL A 54 -10.32 2.34 10.31
CA VAL A 54 -11.05 2.52 9.06
C VAL A 54 -11.58 3.93 8.99
N MET A 55 -11.32 4.64 7.90
CA MET A 55 -11.81 6.00 7.65
C MET A 55 -12.66 6.03 6.39
N ALA A 56 -13.87 6.57 6.49
CA ALA A 56 -14.75 6.79 5.34
C ALA A 56 -14.31 7.99 4.51
N THR A 57 -14.36 7.86 3.17
CA THR A 57 -14.08 8.96 2.24
C THR A 57 -15.34 9.70 1.81
N GLU A 58 -16.52 9.11 2.02
CA GLU A 58 -17.81 9.64 1.63
C GLU A 58 -18.82 9.57 2.79
N ASP A 59 -19.85 10.43 2.71
CA ASP A 59 -20.94 10.41 3.69
C ASP A 59 -21.80 9.15 3.57
N ASN A 60 -22.36 8.70 4.71
CA ASN A 60 -23.22 7.54 4.81
C ASN A 60 -22.58 6.26 4.24
N THR A 61 -21.33 6.01 4.59
CA THR A 61 -20.61 4.79 4.25
C THR A 61 -20.90 3.69 5.26
N ASN A 62 -21.45 2.58 4.81
CA ASN A 62 -21.65 1.38 5.63
C ASN A 62 -20.39 0.51 5.56
N ILE A 63 -19.84 0.17 6.72
CA ILE A 63 -18.65 -0.64 6.88
C ILE A 63 -19.02 -1.88 7.68
N THR A 64 -18.56 -3.04 7.24
CA THR A 64 -18.71 -4.30 7.94
C THR A 64 -17.34 -4.91 8.23
N LEU A 65 -17.12 -5.33 9.47
CA LEU A 65 -16.00 -6.16 9.91
C LEU A 65 -16.53 -7.58 10.13
N SER A 66 -15.94 -8.57 9.47
CA SER A 66 -16.35 -9.99 9.51
C SER A 66 -15.15 -10.93 9.31
N ASP A 67 -15.41 -12.24 9.21
CA ASP A 67 -14.41 -13.28 8.90
C ASP A 67 -13.23 -13.35 9.90
N TYR A 68 -13.45 -13.03 11.16
CA TYR A 68 -12.49 -13.19 12.24
C TYR A 68 -12.87 -14.34 13.16
N ASP A 69 -11.95 -14.84 13.98
CA ASP A 69 -12.25 -15.86 14.99
C ASP A 69 -13.40 -15.35 15.89
N PRO A 70 -14.50 -16.10 16.02
CA PRO A 70 -15.68 -15.65 16.78
C PRO A 70 -15.40 -15.39 18.27
N ASN A 71 -14.28 -15.83 18.80
CA ASN A 71 -13.88 -15.59 20.18
C ASN A 71 -13.01 -14.34 20.36
N VAL A 72 -12.61 -13.67 19.26
CA VAL A 72 -11.88 -12.39 19.33
C VAL A 72 -12.75 -11.34 19.99
N ILE A 73 -12.17 -10.61 20.92
CA ILE A 73 -12.82 -9.50 21.60
C ILE A 73 -12.19 -8.19 21.12
N PHE A 74 -12.97 -7.40 20.40
CA PHE A 74 -12.55 -6.05 20.02
C PHE A 74 -12.97 -5.04 21.08
N THR A 75 -12.12 -4.06 21.28
CA THR A 75 -12.39 -2.86 22.07
C THR A 75 -12.51 -1.67 21.11
N THR A 76 -13.55 -0.86 21.31
CA THR A 76 -13.76 0.41 20.61
C THR A 76 -13.99 1.51 21.62
N SER A 77 -14.11 2.76 21.14
CA SER A 77 -14.47 3.90 22.01
C SER A 77 -15.84 3.76 22.68
N THR A 78 -16.70 2.86 22.18
CA THR A 78 -18.07 2.62 22.71
C THR A 78 -18.19 1.35 23.55
N GLY A 79 -17.10 0.60 23.72
CA GLY A 79 -17.05 -0.60 24.54
C GLY A 79 -16.53 -1.83 23.80
N PHE A 80 -16.76 -3.00 24.40
CA PHE A 80 -16.34 -4.29 23.85
C PHE A 80 -17.32 -4.80 22.79
N ILE A 81 -16.77 -5.45 21.77
CA ILE A 81 -17.53 -6.14 20.73
C ILE A 81 -17.10 -7.61 20.72
N ASN A 82 -18.09 -8.48 20.90
CA ASN A 82 -17.95 -9.92 20.75
C ASN A 82 -19.16 -10.42 19.95
N ALA A 83 -19.04 -10.43 18.63
CA ALA A 83 -20.07 -10.86 17.70
C ALA A 83 -19.42 -11.34 16.41
N ALA A 84 -20.07 -12.23 15.67
CA ALA A 84 -19.53 -12.82 14.44
C ALA A 84 -19.30 -11.80 13.29
N SER A 85 -19.98 -10.66 13.35
CA SER A 85 -19.76 -9.51 12.45
C SER A 85 -20.27 -8.23 13.08
N GLN A 86 -19.74 -7.11 12.63
CA GLN A 86 -20.12 -5.77 13.10
C GLN A 86 -20.29 -4.83 11.91
N SER A 87 -21.32 -3.98 11.96
CA SER A 87 -21.54 -2.94 10.95
C SER A 87 -21.56 -1.56 11.58
N PHE A 88 -21.00 -0.59 10.88
CA PHE A 88 -20.86 0.80 11.31
C PHE A 88 -21.22 1.73 10.16
N LEU A 89 -21.82 2.86 10.51
CA LEU A 89 -22.13 3.94 9.57
C LEU A 89 -21.20 5.12 9.88
N LEU A 90 -20.40 5.55 8.90
CA LEU A 90 -19.50 6.68 9.01
C LEU A 90 -19.79 7.71 7.91
N ASN A 91 -19.53 8.98 8.21
CA ASN A 91 -19.50 10.05 7.21
C ASN A 91 -18.05 10.34 6.77
N ALA A 92 -17.90 11.07 5.68
CA ALA A 92 -16.60 11.49 5.15
C ALA A 92 -15.68 12.06 6.23
N GLY A 93 -14.45 11.53 6.31
CA GLY A 93 -13.44 11.92 7.30
C GLY A 93 -13.65 11.36 8.71
N GLN A 94 -14.76 10.66 8.98
CA GLN A 94 -14.93 9.95 10.25
C GLN A 94 -14.17 8.62 10.22
N SER A 95 -13.65 8.22 11.39
CA SER A 95 -12.90 6.98 11.56
C SER A 95 -13.45 6.16 12.72
N ILE A 96 -13.32 4.85 12.60
CA ILE A 96 -13.47 3.90 13.71
C ILE A 96 -12.16 3.16 13.93
N ILE A 97 -11.84 2.88 15.18
CA ILE A 97 -10.66 2.11 15.59
C ILE A 97 -11.13 0.87 16.34
N PHE A 98 -10.64 -0.28 15.93
CA PHE A 98 -10.79 -1.57 16.59
C PHE A 98 -9.46 -1.98 17.20
N THR A 99 -9.46 -2.33 18.46
CA THR A 99 -8.26 -2.81 19.16
C THR A 99 -8.59 -4.14 19.82
N GLY A 100 -7.71 -5.13 19.71
CA GLY A 100 -7.80 -6.37 20.45
C GLY A 100 -6.57 -6.52 21.34
N TYR A 101 -6.76 -6.53 22.65
CA TYR A 101 -5.69 -6.77 23.59
C TYR A 101 -5.28 -8.24 23.57
N SER A 102 -3.98 -8.50 23.56
CA SER A 102 -3.42 -9.86 23.57
C SER A 102 -3.40 -10.45 25.00
N ASP A 103 -4.53 -10.34 25.70
CA ASP A 103 -4.76 -10.91 27.03
C ASP A 103 -5.42 -12.29 26.96
N THR A 104 -5.92 -12.67 25.79
CA THR A 104 -6.44 -14.01 25.48
C THR A 104 -5.70 -14.58 24.28
N PHE A 105 -5.70 -15.91 24.15
CA PHE A 105 -5.04 -16.59 23.02
C PHE A 105 -5.73 -16.28 21.69
N GLU A 106 -7.04 -16.12 21.69
CA GLU A 106 -7.84 -15.80 20.50
C GLU A 106 -7.49 -14.43 19.92
N ASN A 107 -7.06 -13.50 20.77
CA ASN A 107 -6.62 -12.18 20.35
C ASN A 107 -5.15 -12.14 19.88
N LEU A 108 -4.40 -13.25 19.91
CA LEU A 108 -3.04 -13.26 19.40
C LEU A 108 -3.00 -13.22 17.87
N ASP A 109 -3.90 -13.92 17.19
CA ASP A 109 -3.93 -14.05 15.74
C ASP A 109 -5.34 -14.05 15.12
N GLY A 110 -6.38 -14.20 15.91
CA GLY A 110 -7.76 -14.41 15.45
C GLY A 110 -8.36 -13.24 14.66
N ALA A 111 -7.71 -12.08 14.61
CA ALA A 111 -8.09 -10.97 13.74
C ALA A 111 -7.34 -10.94 12.40
N ILE A 112 -6.32 -11.80 12.22
CA ILE A 112 -5.64 -11.93 10.93
C ILE A 112 -6.60 -12.56 9.92
N GLY A 113 -6.67 -11.98 8.72
CA GLY A 113 -7.60 -12.41 7.68
C GLY A 113 -9.01 -11.83 7.80
N ALA A 114 -9.33 -11.15 8.89
CA ALA A 114 -10.61 -10.47 9.03
C ALA A 114 -10.88 -9.54 7.84
N LEU A 115 -12.13 -9.53 7.39
CA LEU A 115 -12.59 -8.77 6.23
C LEU A 115 -13.20 -7.43 6.67
N ILE A 116 -12.65 -6.34 6.17
CA ILE A 116 -13.34 -5.05 6.12
C ILE A 116 -14.00 -4.94 4.75
N SER A 117 -15.31 -4.82 4.72
CA SER A 117 -16.06 -4.52 3.51
C SER A 117 -16.89 -3.26 3.67
N SER A 118 -17.09 -2.50 2.58
CA SER A 118 -17.90 -1.28 2.60
C SER A 118 -18.64 -1.06 1.30
N ASP A 119 -19.73 -0.30 1.35
CA ASP A 119 -20.52 0.08 0.18
C ASP A 119 -19.92 1.28 -0.59
N LYS A 120 -19.00 2.00 0.04
CA LYS A 120 -18.26 3.14 -0.53
C LYS A 120 -16.79 3.07 -0.13
N PRO A 121 -15.89 3.76 -0.85
CA PRO A 121 -14.46 3.68 -0.59
C PRO A 121 -14.07 4.11 0.82
N VAL A 122 -13.20 3.33 1.45
CA VAL A 122 -12.60 3.59 2.77
C VAL A 122 -11.08 3.46 2.71
N ALA A 123 -10.37 4.06 3.66
CA ALA A 123 -8.95 3.84 3.88
C ALA A 123 -8.76 3.00 5.16
N VAL A 124 -7.85 2.03 5.10
CA VAL A 124 -7.60 1.09 6.22
C VAL A 124 -6.12 1.07 6.60
N ASN A 125 -5.85 1.18 7.90
CA ASN A 125 -4.56 0.82 8.49
C ASN A 125 -4.74 -0.44 9.32
N SER A 126 -3.71 -1.31 9.30
CA SER A 126 -3.72 -2.58 10.05
C SER A 126 -2.35 -2.85 10.67
N GLY A 127 -2.32 -3.52 11.80
CA GLY A 127 -1.11 -3.92 12.50
C GLY A 127 -1.30 -3.95 14.02
N ASN A 128 -0.29 -3.48 14.76
CA ASN A 128 -0.29 -3.52 16.22
C ASN A 128 0.01 -2.12 16.80
N ALA A 129 -0.76 -1.71 17.78
CA ALA A 129 -0.38 -0.56 18.60
C ALA A 129 0.82 -0.88 19.50
N LEU A 130 0.98 -2.14 19.88
CA LEU A 130 2.17 -2.65 20.54
C LEU A 130 2.33 -4.14 20.22
N ALA A 131 3.43 -4.50 19.59
CA ALA A 131 3.77 -5.87 19.20
C ALA A 131 5.13 -6.32 19.71
N GLY A 132 5.26 -7.59 20.05
CA GLY A 132 6.55 -8.22 20.39
C GLY A 132 6.51 -9.71 20.15
N ILE A 133 7.33 -10.18 19.21
CA ILE A 133 7.37 -11.58 18.77
C ILE A 133 8.30 -12.38 19.69
N ALA A 134 9.45 -11.83 20.03
CA ALA A 134 10.47 -12.55 20.81
C ALA A 134 10.96 -11.66 21.96
N SER A 135 10.54 -11.90 23.15
CA SER A 135 10.90 -11.20 24.35
C SER A 135 9.89 -10.14 24.84
N ASN A 136 10.22 -9.53 25.98
CA ASN A 136 9.41 -8.44 26.56
C ASN A 136 9.51 -7.12 25.77
N ASN A 137 10.35 -7.05 24.75
CA ASN A 137 10.48 -5.86 23.93
C ASN A 137 9.33 -5.81 22.92
N ALA A 138 8.70 -4.67 22.86
CA ALA A 138 7.56 -4.47 21.98
C ALA A 138 7.62 -3.07 21.38
N ASP A 139 7.13 -2.89 20.16
CA ASP A 139 7.09 -1.61 19.48
C ASP A 139 5.80 -1.45 18.68
N PHE A 140 5.58 -0.28 18.09
CA PHE A 140 4.53 -0.08 17.10
C PHE A 140 4.83 -0.91 15.85
N ALA A 141 3.79 -1.39 15.20
CA ALA A 141 3.91 -2.13 13.95
C ALA A 141 2.65 -1.93 13.12
N LEU A 142 2.58 -0.84 12.40
CA LEU A 142 1.39 -0.39 11.67
C LEU A 142 1.73 0.03 10.27
N ASP A 143 0.88 -0.34 9.28
CA ASP A 143 0.96 0.25 7.94
C ASP A 143 -0.44 0.49 7.36
N GLN A 144 -0.53 1.38 6.38
CA GLN A 144 -1.69 1.50 5.53
C GLN A 144 -1.70 0.31 4.57
N ILE A 145 -2.85 -0.34 4.42
CA ILE A 145 -3.04 -1.43 3.46
C ILE A 145 -3.80 -0.96 2.23
N VAL A 146 -3.75 -1.75 1.15
CA VAL A 146 -4.50 -1.48 -0.08
C VAL A 146 -5.73 -2.38 -0.17
N SER A 147 -6.67 -2.05 -1.05
CA SER A 147 -7.85 -2.88 -1.29
C SER A 147 -7.51 -4.15 -2.08
N SER A 148 -8.41 -5.12 -2.06
CA SER A 148 -8.31 -6.38 -2.83
C SER A 148 -8.05 -6.17 -4.32
N SER A 149 -8.47 -5.04 -4.90
CA SER A 149 -8.21 -4.71 -6.31
C SER A 149 -6.76 -4.34 -6.61
N GLN A 150 -5.92 -4.14 -5.61
CA GLN A 150 -4.54 -3.68 -5.74
C GLN A 150 -3.50 -4.70 -5.26
N ILE A 151 -3.93 -5.87 -4.80
CA ILE A 151 -3.05 -6.98 -4.45
C ILE A 151 -2.67 -7.79 -5.70
N GLY A 152 -1.71 -8.67 -5.56
CA GLY A 152 -1.21 -9.52 -6.66
C GLY A 152 -0.76 -10.88 -6.17
N ASN A 153 0.04 -11.55 -6.97
CA ASN A 153 0.42 -12.94 -6.75
C ASN A 153 1.92 -13.22 -6.78
N GLU A 154 2.77 -12.21 -6.88
CA GLU A 154 4.22 -12.36 -6.83
C GLU A 154 4.86 -11.28 -5.96
N TYR A 155 5.68 -11.69 -4.99
CA TYR A 155 6.28 -10.82 -3.99
C TYR A 155 7.73 -11.23 -3.72
N ILE A 156 8.58 -10.25 -3.39
CA ILE A 156 9.94 -10.48 -2.91
C ILE A 156 10.13 -9.74 -1.58
N PHE A 157 10.52 -10.48 -0.56
CA PHE A 157 10.82 -9.96 0.77
C PHE A 157 12.33 -9.97 1.00
N ILE A 158 12.85 -8.90 1.60
CA ILE A 158 14.27 -8.76 1.94
C ILE A 158 14.38 -8.84 3.46
N GLU A 159 15.23 -9.74 3.95
CA GLU A 159 15.41 -9.94 5.40
C GLU A 159 15.92 -8.67 6.09
N GLY A 160 15.33 -8.34 7.23
CA GLY A 160 15.78 -7.26 8.11
C GLY A 160 16.94 -7.68 9.02
N ASN A 161 17.05 -7.05 10.19
CA ASN A 161 18.10 -7.30 11.19
C ASN A 161 17.60 -8.04 12.44
N GLY A 162 16.34 -8.47 12.44
CA GLY A 162 15.72 -9.10 13.59
C GLY A 162 16.18 -10.54 13.83
N LEU A 163 15.66 -11.12 14.91
CA LEU A 163 15.73 -12.54 15.14
C LEU A 163 14.95 -13.29 14.05
N ALA A 164 15.32 -14.54 13.81
CA ALA A 164 14.67 -15.40 12.83
C ALA A 164 13.14 -15.44 12.97
N SER A 165 12.62 -15.51 14.18
CA SER A 165 11.18 -15.52 14.46
C SER A 165 10.45 -14.21 14.09
N MET A 166 11.19 -13.12 13.82
CA MET A 166 10.64 -11.81 13.48
C MET A 166 10.67 -11.52 11.98
N GLU A 167 11.32 -12.33 11.20
CA GLU A 167 11.52 -12.11 9.77
C GLU A 167 10.62 -13.03 8.93
N SER A 168 9.42 -13.32 9.41
CA SER A 168 8.49 -14.22 8.73
C SER A 168 7.45 -13.41 7.94
N PRO A 169 7.48 -13.46 6.58
CA PRO A 169 6.40 -12.88 5.79
C PRO A 169 5.04 -13.48 6.12
N LEU A 170 4.04 -12.62 6.26
CA LEU A 170 2.65 -13.01 6.48
C LEU A 170 1.87 -12.89 5.17
N ILE A 171 1.31 -13.99 4.71
CA ILE A 171 0.48 -14.07 3.51
C ILE A 171 -0.95 -14.35 3.94
N VAL A 172 -1.91 -13.51 3.50
CA VAL A 172 -3.33 -13.67 3.79
C VAL A 172 -4.09 -13.86 2.48
N ALA A 173 -4.85 -14.94 2.35
CA ALA A 173 -5.62 -15.23 1.16
C ALA A 173 -6.90 -14.38 1.08
N ASP A 174 -7.19 -13.86 -0.10
CA ASP A 174 -8.47 -13.19 -0.40
C ASP A 174 -9.50 -14.17 -0.99
N GLU A 175 -9.04 -15.28 -1.56
CA GLU A 175 -9.87 -16.30 -2.20
C GLU A 175 -9.55 -17.72 -1.70
N ASP A 176 -10.57 -18.60 -1.77
CA ASP A 176 -10.41 -20.02 -1.43
C ASP A 176 -9.43 -20.74 -2.37
N ASN A 177 -8.79 -21.81 -1.87
CA ASN A 177 -7.83 -22.63 -2.60
C ASN A 177 -6.65 -21.81 -3.16
N THR A 178 -6.12 -20.89 -2.38
CA THR A 178 -4.92 -20.14 -2.69
C THR A 178 -3.68 -20.98 -2.38
N GLU A 179 -2.96 -21.37 -3.42
CA GLU A 179 -1.71 -22.13 -3.32
C GLU A 179 -0.51 -21.20 -3.20
N ILE A 180 0.41 -21.52 -2.28
CA ILE A 180 1.61 -20.71 -2.00
C ILE A 180 2.86 -21.48 -2.43
N PHE A 181 3.68 -20.86 -3.27
CA PHE A 181 4.94 -21.38 -3.79
C PHE A 181 6.10 -20.51 -3.32
N ILE A 182 7.22 -21.11 -2.94
CA ILE A 182 8.39 -20.40 -2.43
C ILE A 182 9.60 -20.65 -3.31
N ASN A 183 10.37 -19.59 -3.61
CA ASN A 183 11.67 -19.66 -4.29
C ASN A 183 11.66 -20.47 -5.58
N GLY A 184 10.58 -20.37 -6.35
CA GLY A 184 10.43 -21.05 -7.64
C GLY A 184 10.12 -22.54 -7.56
N SER A 185 9.67 -23.03 -6.40
CA SER A 185 9.17 -24.42 -6.28
C SER A 185 8.03 -24.67 -7.27
N ALA A 186 8.04 -25.84 -7.91
CA ALA A 186 6.94 -26.29 -8.76
C ALA A 186 5.74 -26.87 -7.98
N THR A 187 5.93 -27.15 -6.70
CA THR A 187 4.87 -27.65 -5.81
C THR A 187 4.56 -26.61 -4.73
N PRO A 188 3.27 -26.37 -4.43
CA PRO A 188 2.91 -25.48 -3.35
C PRO A 188 3.39 -26.02 -2.01
N ILE A 189 3.83 -25.14 -1.12
CA ILE A 189 4.17 -25.51 0.26
C ILE A 189 2.92 -25.67 1.12
N THR A 190 1.85 -24.98 0.75
CA THR A 190 0.55 -25.07 1.41
C THR A 190 -0.55 -24.51 0.49
N THR A 191 -1.81 -24.78 0.86
CA THR A 191 -3.01 -24.20 0.28
C THR A 191 -3.87 -23.65 1.41
N ILE A 192 -4.35 -22.43 1.28
CA ILE A 192 -5.19 -21.72 2.27
C ILE A 192 -6.45 -21.18 1.62
N ASN A 193 -7.50 -20.94 2.41
CA ASN A 193 -8.77 -20.39 1.95
C ASN A 193 -8.88 -18.89 2.26
N ALA A 194 -9.90 -18.25 1.72
CA ALA A 194 -10.18 -16.84 1.98
C ALA A 194 -10.25 -16.55 3.50
N GLY A 195 -9.51 -15.56 3.94
CA GLY A 195 -9.36 -15.21 5.35
C GLY A 195 -8.34 -16.03 6.14
N ASP A 196 -7.89 -17.17 5.61
CA ASP A 196 -6.78 -17.89 6.22
C ASP A 196 -5.46 -17.18 5.95
N TYR A 197 -4.47 -17.44 6.79
CA TYR A 197 -3.12 -16.89 6.63
C TYR A 197 -2.03 -17.96 6.72
N PHE A 198 -0.86 -17.63 6.22
CA PHE A 198 0.36 -18.43 6.33
C PHE A 198 1.56 -17.55 6.66
N LEU A 199 2.27 -17.90 7.72
CA LEU A 199 3.59 -17.33 8.05
C LEU A 199 4.67 -18.11 7.30
N VAL A 200 5.38 -17.47 6.39
CA VAL A 200 6.49 -18.08 5.68
C VAL A 200 7.67 -18.20 6.63
N ASP A 201 8.13 -19.44 6.85
CA ASP A 201 9.27 -19.71 7.75
C ASP A 201 10.55 -19.01 7.24
N ASN A 202 11.27 -18.38 8.13
CA ASN A 202 12.46 -17.62 7.77
C ASN A 202 13.61 -18.47 7.22
N SER A 203 13.60 -19.79 7.40
CA SER A 203 14.58 -20.71 6.79
C SER A 203 14.53 -20.69 5.26
N TYR A 204 13.42 -20.20 4.66
CA TYR A 204 13.31 -20.04 3.21
C TYR A 204 14.08 -18.84 2.66
N TYR A 205 14.57 -17.90 3.49
CA TYR A 205 15.44 -16.82 3.01
C TYR A 205 16.71 -17.39 2.39
N GLN A 206 17.00 -16.95 1.17
CA GLN A 206 18.15 -17.39 0.38
C GLN A 206 19.16 -16.25 0.21
N GLY A 207 20.43 -16.62 0.07
CA GLY A 207 21.51 -15.67 -0.15
C GLY A 207 22.41 -15.50 1.06
N THR A 208 23.46 -14.68 0.90
CA THR A 208 24.52 -14.52 1.91
C THR A 208 24.76 -13.08 2.34
N ILE A 209 24.33 -12.10 1.51
CA ILE A 209 24.61 -10.68 1.74
C ILE A 209 23.33 -9.98 2.23
N ASN A 210 22.27 -10.09 1.46
CA ASN A 210 20.97 -9.56 1.80
C ASN A 210 19.93 -10.62 1.40
N ARG A 211 19.68 -11.52 2.34
CA ARG A 211 18.83 -12.68 2.09
C ARG A 211 17.43 -12.25 1.68
N ASN A 212 16.83 -12.96 0.73
CA ASN A 212 15.51 -12.69 0.23
C ASN A 212 14.66 -13.96 0.09
N ILE A 213 13.35 -13.77 0.04
CA ILE A 213 12.37 -14.83 -0.27
C ILE A 213 11.51 -14.36 -1.43
N TYR A 214 11.35 -15.20 -2.44
CA TYR A 214 10.35 -15.03 -3.48
C TYR A 214 9.11 -15.87 -3.16
N VAL A 215 7.97 -15.22 -3.10
CA VAL A 215 6.65 -15.84 -2.89
C VAL A 215 5.82 -15.67 -4.14
N LYS A 216 5.27 -16.78 -4.64
CA LYS A 216 4.30 -16.78 -5.73
C LYS A 216 3.05 -17.51 -5.27
N THR A 217 1.88 -17.03 -5.72
CA THR A 217 0.58 -17.65 -5.46
C THR A 217 -0.19 -17.83 -6.76
N ASN A 218 -1.14 -18.76 -6.81
CA ASN A 218 -2.02 -18.93 -7.96
C ASN A 218 -3.16 -17.89 -8.00
N LYS A 219 -3.40 -17.17 -6.90
CA LYS A 219 -4.41 -16.12 -6.73
C LYS A 219 -3.83 -14.93 -5.99
N PRO A 220 -4.39 -13.71 -6.18
CA PRO A 220 -3.92 -12.53 -5.43
C PRO A 220 -4.03 -12.70 -3.92
N VAL A 221 -3.05 -12.16 -3.19
CA VAL A 221 -2.97 -12.23 -1.73
C VAL A 221 -2.56 -10.90 -1.12
N PHE A 222 -2.91 -10.69 0.14
CA PHE A 222 -2.36 -9.62 0.96
C PHE A 222 -1.01 -10.08 1.53
N ALA A 223 0.02 -9.26 1.38
CA ALA A 223 1.39 -9.62 1.76
C ALA A 223 1.97 -8.60 2.74
N TYR A 224 2.34 -9.07 3.92
CA TYR A 224 2.89 -8.26 4.99
C TYR A 224 4.30 -8.74 5.31
N GLN A 225 5.22 -7.80 5.47
CA GLN A 225 6.57 -8.08 5.92
C GLN A 225 6.73 -7.71 7.39
N LEU A 226 6.99 -8.70 8.22
CA LEU A 226 7.40 -8.52 9.60
C LEU A 226 8.90 -8.26 9.59
N ILE A 227 9.36 -7.20 10.27
CA ILE A 227 10.76 -6.78 10.31
C ILE A 227 11.21 -6.59 11.74
N GLY A 228 12.35 -7.19 12.07
CA GLY A 228 13.12 -6.82 13.23
C GLY A 228 14.19 -5.79 12.90
N GLY A 229 14.32 -4.77 13.72
CA GLY A 229 15.19 -3.61 13.44
C GLY A 229 16.51 -3.56 14.18
N GLY A 230 16.77 -4.46 15.09
CA GLY A 230 17.96 -4.40 15.92
C GLY A 230 18.32 -5.71 16.59
N ASN A 231 19.55 -5.81 17.04
CA ASN A 231 20.06 -6.95 17.78
C ASN A 231 19.10 -7.39 18.87
N ASP A 232 18.65 -8.62 18.91
CA ASP A 232 17.87 -9.31 19.97
C ASP A 232 16.95 -8.45 20.87
N THR A 233 17.04 -7.14 20.76
CA THR A 233 16.12 -6.15 21.35
C THR A 233 15.09 -5.71 20.34
N ALA A 234 14.81 -6.56 19.51
CA ALA A 234 14.01 -6.55 18.36
C ALA A 234 12.80 -5.62 18.42
N THR A 235 12.93 -4.54 17.76
CA THR A 235 11.83 -3.69 17.40
C THR A 235 11.01 -4.39 16.35
N ALA A 236 9.73 -4.52 16.57
CA ALA A 236 8.81 -5.02 15.57
C ALA A 236 8.53 -3.93 14.55
N GLY A 237 8.47 -4.29 13.28
CA GLY A 237 7.98 -3.45 12.20
C GLY A 237 7.06 -4.25 11.32
N LEU A 238 6.08 -3.60 10.70
CA LEU A 238 5.16 -4.22 9.75
C LEU A 238 5.04 -3.34 8.52
N ASN A 239 5.43 -3.88 7.37
CA ASN A 239 5.24 -3.23 6.08
C ASN A 239 4.22 -4.00 5.25
N PHE A 240 3.28 -3.31 4.64
CA PHE A 240 2.43 -3.87 3.59
C PHE A 240 3.18 -3.78 2.25
N ILE A 241 3.46 -4.94 1.63
CA ILE A 241 4.36 -5.05 0.48
C ILE A 241 3.57 -5.06 -0.83
N PRO A 242 3.98 -4.29 -1.86
CA PRO A 242 3.36 -4.31 -3.17
C PRO A 242 3.72 -5.59 -3.94
N PRO A 243 2.80 -6.08 -4.77
CA PRO A 243 3.13 -7.12 -5.74
C PRO A 243 4.16 -6.61 -6.76
N LEU A 244 4.96 -7.51 -7.31
CA LEU A 244 5.95 -7.17 -8.33
C LEU A 244 5.28 -6.51 -9.54
N SER A 245 5.84 -5.40 -9.97
CA SER A 245 5.33 -4.64 -11.11
C SER A 245 6.44 -3.95 -11.88
N CYS A 246 6.39 -4.03 -13.22
CA CYS A 246 7.26 -3.23 -14.08
C CYS A 246 6.84 -1.75 -14.17
N PHE A 247 5.72 -1.38 -13.58
CA PHE A 247 5.27 -0.01 -13.46
C PHE A 247 5.81 0.72 -12.22
N PHE A 248 6.55 0.07 -11.34
CA PHE A 248 7.15 0.78 -10.21
C PHE A 248 7.91 2.01 -10.70
N GLN A 249 7.87 3.08 -9.91
CA GLN A 249 8.67 4.27 -10.17
C GLN A 249 10.16 3.91 -10.23
N ASN A 250 10.95 4.79 -10.81
CA ASN A 250 12.40 4.62 -10.91
C ASN A 250 13.20 5.57 -10.01
N LEU A 251 12.52 6.42 -9.24
CA LEU A 251 13.11 7.39 -8.32
C LEU A 251 12.31 7.45 -7.03
N VAL A 252 13.01 7.33 -5.90
CA VAL A 252 12.44 7.51 -4.55
C VAL A 252 13.31 8.48 -3.78
N ASN A 253 12.70 9.55 -3.23
CA ASN A 253 13.36 10.53 -2.39
C ASN A 253 12.79 10.45 -0.97
N ILE A 254 13.65 10.21 0.02
CA ILE A 254 13.26 10.08 1.43
C ILE A 254 14.00 11.19 2.22
N PRO A 255 13.29 12.22 2.69
CA PRO A 255 13.92 13.24 3.52
C PRO A 255 14.24 12.69 4.90
N GLU A 256 15.41 13.05 5.43
CA GLU A 256 15.83 12.71 6.81
C GLU A 256 15.51 11.24 7.18
N ILE A 257 16.01 10.30 6.34
CA ILE A 257 15.63 8.88 6.38
C ILE A 257 15.79 8.24 7.76
N ASN A 258 16.75 8.72 8.52
CA ASN A 258 17.13 8.18 9.82
C ASN A 258 16.61 8.99 11.01
N VAL A 259 15.68 9.94 10.81
CA VAL A 259 15.23 10.82 11.90
C VAL A 259 13.73 10.65 12.17
N ILE A 260 13.39 10.39 13.42
CA ILE A 260 11.99 10.42 13.91
C ILE A 260 11.94 11.33 15.15
N GLY A 261 11.21 12.44 15.03
CA GLY A 261 11.22 13.49 16.04
C GLY A 261 12.62 14.09 16.20
N ALA A 262 13.18 14.07 17.39
CA ALA A 262 14.54 14.55 17.70
C ALA A 262 15.57 13.40 17.83
N THR A 263 15.22 12.20 17.43
CA THR A 263 16.08 10.99 17.59
C THR A 263 16.59 10.52 16.25
N SER A 264 17.90 10.23 16.20
CA SER A 264 18.54 9.57 15.08
C SER A 264 18.58 8.05 15.30
N TYR A 265 18.35 7.33 14.21
CA TYR A 265 18.30 5.87 14.16
C TYR A 265 19.39 5.35 13.22
N ASN A 266 19.82 4.13 13.43
CA ASN A 266 20.58 3.40 12.42
C ASN A 266 19.59 2.91 11.37
N ALA A 267 19.61 3.49 10.19
CA ALA A 267 18.66 3.18 9.14
C ALA A 267 19.32 2.35 8.03
N ASP A 268 18.58 1.33 7.58
CA ASP A 268 18.95 0.48 6.45
C ASP A 268 17.91 0.62 5.34
N LEU A 269 18.36 0.60 4.09
CA LEU A 269 17.53 0.51 2.90
C LEU A 269 17.41 -0.94 2.44
N MET A 270 16.21 -1.33 2.07
CA MET A 270 15.90 -2.55 1.33
C MET A 270 15.45 -2.14 -0.08
N ILE A 271 16.16 -2.58 -1.10
CA ILE A 271 15.92 -2.14 -2.47
C ILE A 271 15.69 -3.35 -3.37
N LEU A 272 14.66 -3.26 -4.20
CA LEU A 272 14.31 -4.23 -5.22
C LEU A 272 14.29 -3.54 -6.59
N THR A 273 14.98 -4.12 -7.57
CA THR A 273 15.01 -3.62 -8.95
C THR A 273 15.32 -4.76 -9.93
N TYR A 274 15.29 -4.47 -11.24
CA TYR A 274 15.68 -5.47 -12.25
C TYR A 274 17.17 -5.80 -12.18
N THR A 275 17.50 -7.05 -12.51
CA THR A 275 18.89 -7.54 -12.62
C THR A 275 19.70 -6.73 -13.64
N SER A 276 19.06 -6.23 -14.70
CA SER A 276 19.68 -5.42 -15.76
C SER A 276 19.83 -3.94 -15.40
N ALA A 277 19.23 -3.49 -14.29
CA ALA A 277 19.18 -2.08 -13.94
C ALA A 277 20.48 -1.59 -13.28
N THR A 278 20.79 -0.32 -13.52
CA THR A 278 21.82 0.42 -12.78
C THR A 278 21.17 1.20 -11.65
N LEU A 279 21.72 1.06 -10.44
CA LEU A 279 21.22 1.68 -9.22
C LEU A 279 22.17 2.76 -8.72
N THR A 280 21.61 3.92 -8.31
CA THR A 280 22.37 4.99 -7.65
C THR A 280 21.77 5.37 -6.31
N LEU A 281 22.61 5.73 -5.37
CA LEU A 281 22.26 6.33 -4.08
C LEU A 281 22.92 7.71 -3.98
N ASN A 282 22.12 8.77 -3.85
CA ASN A 282 22.60 10.15 -3.84
C ASN A 282 23.54 10.47 -5.02
N GLY A 283 23.20 9.96 -6.22
CA GLY A 283 23.99 10.14 -7.44
C GLY A 283 25.24 9.25 -7.54
N THR A 284 25.54 8.43 -6.54
CA THR A 284 26.68 7.49 -6.57
C THR A 284 26.21 6.09 -6.97
N ASN A 285 26.87 5.46 -7.93
CA ASN A 285 26.54 4.11 -8.37
C ASN A 285 26.71 3.09 -7.23
N ILE A 286 25.71 2.23 -7.07
CA ILE A 286 25.76 1.08 -6.18
C ILE A 286 26.36 -0.10 -6.97
N PRO A 287 27.46 -0.71 -6.48
CA PRO A 287 28.10 -1.83 -7.16
C PRO A 287 27.16 -3.05 -7.24
N THR A 288 27.12 -3.71 -8.39
CA THR A 288 26.37 -4.95 -8.59
C THR A 288 26.85 -6.11 -7.72
N SER A 289 28.07 -6.03 -7.17
CA SER A 289 28.59 -6.99 -6.19
C SER A 289 27.82 -6.99 -4.86
N LEU A 290 27.02 -5.96 -4.59
CA LEU A 290 26.10 -5.88 -3.45
C LEU A 290 24.72 -6.43 -3.76
N ALA A 291 24.45 -6.80 -5.02
CA ALA A 291 23.20 -7.40 -5.43
C ALA A 291 23.11 -8.86 -4.95
N GLN A 292 21.94 -9.23 -4.44
CA GLN A 292 21.59 -10.62 -4.16
C GLN A 292 20.55 -11.07 -5.19
N SER A 293 20.86 -12.14 -5.91
CA SER A 293 19.91 -12.77 -6.84
C SER A 293 18.69 -13.31 -6.08
N VAL A 294 17.57 -13.38 -6.78
CA VAL A 294 16.32 -13.94 -6.27
C VAL A 294 16.14 -15.35 -6.80
N GLN A 295 16.09 -16.33 -5.92
CA GLN A 295 15.83 -17.70 -6.33
C GLN A 295 14.38 -17.85 -6.83
N GLY A 296 14.22 -18.39 -8.03
CA GLY A 296 12.91 -18.61 -8.66
C GLY A 296 12.39 -17.41 -9.46
N ASN A 297 13.07 -16.25 -9.41
CA ASN A 297 12.76 -15.11 -10.28
C ASN A 297 14.05 -14.34 -10.63
N THR A 298 14.63 -14.65 -11.78
CA THR A 298 15.92 -14.12 -12.24
C THR A 298 15.86 -12.70 -12.79
N ASP A 299 14.67 -12.16 -13.00
CA ASP A 299 14.47 -10.80 -13.51
C ASP A 299 14.81 -9.75 -12.45
N TRP A 300 14.72 -10.10 -11.17
CA TRP A 300 14.86 -9.21 -10.05
C TRP A 300 16.10 -9.51 -9.22
N VAL A 301 16.65 -8.44 -8.63
CA VAL A 301 17.71 -8.50 -7.61
C VAL A 301 17.34 -7.61 -6.42
N THR A 302 17.89 -7.97 -5.27
CA THR A 302 17.72 -7.19 -4.04
C THR A 302 19.04 -6.59 -3.58
N TYR A 303 18.95 -5.44 -2.93
CA TYR A 303 20.08 -4.81 -2.22
C TYR A 303 19.66 -4.46 -0.80
N ARG A 304 20.61 -4.43 0.09
CA ARG A 304 20.47 -3.87 1.42
C ARG A 304 21.65 -2.96 1.70
N ILE A 305 21.40 -1.69 2.01
CA ILE A 305 22.40 -0.67 2.25
C ILE A 305 22.23 -0.17 3.68
N SER A 306 23.22 -0.44 4.52
CA SER A 306 23.17 -0.11 5.94
C SER A 306 23.79 1.27 6.23
N GLY A 307 23.32 1.89 7.33
CA GLY A 307 23.88 3.13 7.86
C GLY A 307 23.57 4.36 7.01
N VAL A 308 22.43 4.38 6.34
CA VAL A 308 21.97 5.50 5.53
C VAL A 308 21.43 6.61 6.44
N ASN A 309 21.74 7.87 6.10
CA ASN A 309 21.33 9.02 6.91
C ASN A 309 21.07 10.27 6.06
N GLY A 310 20.28 11.19 6.63
CA GLY A 310 19.92 12.47 6.00
C GLY A 310 18.97 12.30 4.82
N ASN A 311 18.95 13.29 3.93
CA ASN A 311 18.16 13.25 2.71
C ASN A 311 18.72 12.22 1.75
N THR A 312 17.91 11.28 1.35
CA THR A 312 18.33 10.12 0.58
C THR A 312 17.54 10.05 -0.72
N SER A 313 18.24 9.93 -1.85
CA SER A 313 17.69 9.77 -3.19
C SER A 313 18.18 8.46 -3.77
N ILE A 314 17.25 7.57 -4.10
CA ILE A 314 17.51 6.28 -4.73
C ILE A 314 16.93 6.32 -6.14
N GLN A 315 17.77 6.02 -7.15
CA GLN A 315 17.35 6.00 -8.54
C GLN A 315 17.82 4.71 -9.22
N SER A 316 16.95 4.13 -10.03
CA SER A 316 17.20 2.95 -10.85
C SER A 316 16.92 3.27 -12.33
N THR A 317 17.60 2.59 -13.25
CA THR A 317 17.22 2.60 -14.67
C THR A 317 16.05 1.67 -14.99
N GLY A 318 15.61 0.87 -14.03
CA GLY A 318 14.44 0.00 -14.10
C GLY A 318 13.45 0.28 -12.97
N PRO A 319 12.41 -0.55 -12.83
CA PRO A 319 11.45 -0.47 -11.73
C PRO A 319 12.15 -0.51 -10.38
N LEU A 320 11.68 0.27 -9.42
CA LEU A 320 12.31 0.45 -8.12
C LEU A 320 11.28 0.35 -6.99
N ALA A 321 11.49 -0.58 -6.07
CA ALA A 321 10.79 -0.61 -4.79
C ALA A 321 11.78 -0.44 -3.65
N VAL A 322 11.42 0.39 -2.67
CA VAL A 322 12.31 0.78 -1.56
C VAL A 322 11.58 0.63 -0.24
N GLY A 323 12.11 -0.23 0.62
CA GLY A 323 11.80 -0.29 2.04
C GLY A 323 12.89 0.38 2.87
N VAL A 324 12.52 0.86 4.02
CA VAL A 324 13.44 1.38 5.03
C VAL A 324 13.07 0.79 6.39
N PHE A 325 14.05 0.48 7.19
CA PHE A 325 13.88 0.19 8.60
C PHE A 325 15.04 0.73 9.39
N GLY A 326 14.83 0.94 10.66
CA GLY A 326 15.90 1.45 11.53
C GLY A 326 15.62 1.23 12.98
N SER A 327 16.68 1.29 13.78
CA SER A 327 16.59 1.14 15.23
C SER A 327 17.49 2.12 15.97
N SER A 328 17.05 2.51 17.16
CA SER A 328 17.83 3.25 18.14
C SER A 328 17.56 2.69 19.53
N SER A 329 18.51 1.95 20.08
CA SER A 329 18.29 1.17 21.30
C SER A 329 17.15 0.17 21.13
N VAL A 330 16.05 0.31 21.89
CA VAL A 330 14.88 -0.55 21.86
C VAL A 330 13.76 -0.06 20.94
N ALA A 331 13.87 1.15 20.39
CA ALA A 331 12.88 1.72 19.49
C ALA A 331 13.27 1.46 18.03
N GLY A 332 12.32 1.11 17.19
CA GLY A 332 12.53 0.96 15.77
C GLY A 332 11.37 1.50 14.94
N PHE A 333 11.57 1.46 13.64
CA PHE A 333 10.56 1.83 12.66
C PHE A 333 10.77 1.05 11.37
N ALA A 334 9.71 0.88 10.60
CA ALA A 334 9.78 0.39 9.24
C ALA A 334 8.83 1.18 8.34
N GLY A 335 9.16 1.30 7.06
CA GLY A 335 8.32 1.96 6.07
C GLY A 335 8.64 1.46 4.66
N TYR A 336 7.66 1.50 3.77
CA TYR A 336 7.84 1.01 2.41
C TYR A 336 7.39 2.06 1.38
N TYR A 337 8.36 2.58 0.62
CA TYR A 337 8.18 3.61 -0.40
C TYR A 337 8.10 2.96 -1.78
N SER A 338 7.02 2.26 -2.06
CA SER A 338 6.86 1.68 -3.36
C SER A 338 5.50 1.95 -3.97
N GLY A 339 5.48 1.85 -5.28
CA GLY A 339 4.44 2.32 -6.11
C GLY A 339 3.22 1.40 -6.19
N PHE A 340 2.44 1.27 -5.13
CA PHE A 340 1.12 0.68 -5.27
C PHE A 340 0.28 1.40 -6.31
N GLY A 341 0.44 2.72 -6.48
CA GLY A 341 -0.27 3.53 -7.46
C GLY A 341 0.37 3.59 -8.84
N SER A 342 1.39 2.80 -9.12
CA SER A 342 2.08 2.86 -10.41
C SER A 342 1.44 2.03 -11.50
N ASN A 343 0.66 0.99 -11.16
CA ASN A 343 -0.09 0.25 -12.15
C ASN A 343 -1.24 1.10 -12.70
N PRO A 344 -1.40 1.23 -14.02
CA PRO A 344 -2.57 1.85 -14.59
C PRO A 344 -3.84 1.08 -14.21
N VAL A 345 -4.86 1.81 -13.80
CA VAL A 345 -6.15 1.23 -13.38
C VAL A 345 -7.30 2.00 -14.00
N ASP A 346 -8.44 1.34 -14.12
CA ASP A 346 -9.69 1.94 -14.59
C ASP A 346 -10.02 3.19 -13.77
N THR A 347 -10.49 4.23 -14.47
CA THR A 347 -10.76 5.54 -13.90
C THR A 347 -12.13 6.04 -14.35
N GLU A 348 -12.79 6.80 -13.49
CA GLU A 348 -14.01 7.53 -13.81
C GLU A 348 -13.73 9.04 -13.82
N VAL A 349 -14.24 9.73 -14.81
CA VAL A 349 -14.13 11.19 -14.94
C VAL A 349 -15.50 11.82 -15.17
N VAL A 350 -15.70 12.95 -14.51
CA VAL A 350 -16.89 13.79 -14.71
C VAL A 350 -16.44 15.07 -15.36
N VAL A 351 -16.98 15.38 -16.55
CA VAL A 351 -16.62 16.56 -17.34
C VAL A 351 -17.79 17.52 -17.37
N CYS A 352 -17.55 18.82 -17.17
CA CYS A 352 -18.58 19.83 -17.33
C CYS A 352 -18.87 20.06 -18.82
N THR A 353 -20.12 20.41 -19.18
CA THR A 353 -20.55 20.61 -20.59
C THR A 353 -19.78 21.67 -21.34
N ASN A 354 -19.02 22.52 -20.65
CA ASN A 354 -18.26 23.65 -21.23
C ASN A 354 -16.74 23.49 -21.05
N GLU A 355 -16.28 22.32 -20.64
CA GLU A 355 -14.86 22.03 -20.38
C GLU A 355 -14.40 20.84 -21.20
N THR A 356 -13.13 20.78 -21.50
CA THR A 356 -12.46 19.64 -22.12
C THR A 356 -11.49 18.99 -21.13
N ILE A 357 -11.23 17.69 -21.27
CA ILE A 357 -10.27 16.98 -20.43
C ILE A 357 -9.35 16.11 -21.28
N ASN A 358 -8.08 16.05 -20.94
CA ASN A 358 -7.17 15.06 -21.49
C ASN A 358 -7.39 13.72 -20.77
N LEU A 359 -7.87 12.69 -21.49
CA LEU A 359 -8.19 11.39 -20.89
C LEU A 359 -6.94 10.60 -20.54
N PHE A 360 -5.81 10.80 -21.23
CA PHE A 360 -4.55 10.16 -20.88
C PHE A 360 -4.05 10.66 -19.52
N GLU A 361 -4.10 11.96 -19.27
CA GLU A 361 -3.75 12.54 -17.98
C GLU A 361 -4.70 12.13 -16.84
N ALA A 362 -5.90 11.66 -17.16
CA ALA A 362 -6.86 11.16 -16.19
C ALA A 362 -6.57 9.69 -15.78
N ILE A 363 -5.81 8.94 -16.58
CA ILE A 363 -5.41 7.58 -16.20
C ILE A 363 -4.48 7.67 -15.00
N THR A 364 -4.83 6.94 -13.94
CA THR A 364 -3.95 6.81 -12.77
C THR A 364 -2.87 5.75 -13.02
N GLY A 365 -1.74 5.85 -12.33
CA GLY A 365 -0.58 5.00 -12.57
C GLY A 365 0.38 5.60 -13.60
N ASN A 366 1.24 4.78 -14.16
CA ASN A 366 2.29 5.16 -15.11
C ASN A 366 2.09 4.48 -16.48
N PRO A 367 1.01 4.79 -17.23
CA PRO A 367 0.84 4.25 -18.58
C PRO A 367 1.92 4.81 -19.51
N GLU A 368 2.24 4.07 -20.59
CA GLU A 368 3.12 4.59 -21.65
C GLU A 368 2.32 5.42 -22.65
N GLU A 369 2.92 6.48 -23.19
CA GLU A 369 2.29 7.39 -24.16
C GLU A 369 2.18 6.79 -25.59
N ASN A 370 2.56 5.53 -25.78
CA ASN A 370 2.62 4.86 -27.08
C ASN A 370 1.32 4.12 -27.44
N GLY A 371 0.27 4.30 -26.68
CA GLY A 371 -0.98 3.55 -26.80
C GLY A 371 -1.97 4.14 -27.82
N THR A 372 -3.11 3.47 -27.90
CA THR A 372 -4.23 3.84 -28.80
C THR A 372 -5.54 3.76 -28.04
N TRP A 373 -6.45 4.69 -28.38
CA TRP A 373 -7.78 4.72 -27.81
C TRP A 373 -8.81 3.95 -28.64
N THR A 374 -9.60 3.13 -27.98
CA THR A 374 -10.87 2.63 -28.49
C THR A 374 -11.98 3.45 -27.88
N VAL A 375 -12.77 4.15 -28.72
CA VAL A 375 -13.85 5.03 -28.30
C VAL A 375 -15.19 4.27 -28.23
N PRO A 376 -16.19 4.76 -27.50
CA PRO A 376 -17.52 4.15 -27.46
C PRO A 376 -18.14 4.02 -28.87
N ALA A 377 -19.00 3.02 -29.08
CA ALA A 377 -19.59 2.74 -30.39
C ALA A 377 -20.37 3.97 -30.95
N GLY A 378 -20.00 4.40 -32.14
CA GLY A 378 -20.54 5.61 -32.78
C GLY A 378 -19.84 6.90 -32.37
N GLY A 379 -18.84 6.82 -31.51
CA GLY A 379 -18.04 7.98 -31.11
C GLY A 379 -17.00 8.40 -32.15
N VAL A 380 -16.56 9.66 -32.07
CA VAL A 380 -15.48 10.23 -32.86
C VAL A 380 -14.15 9.99 -32.13
N PRO A 381 -13.05 9.62 -32.83
CA PRO A 381 -11.73 9.51 -32.22
C PRO A 381 -11.32 10.76 -31.45
N LEU A 382 -10.60 10.58 -30.35
CA LEU A 382 -10.03 11.67 -29.58
C LEU A 382 -8.96 12.41 -30.41
N ASN A 383 -8.88 13.72 -30.24
CA ASN A 383 -7.81 14.52 -30.80
C ASN A 383 -6.78 14.85 -29.70
N ASN A 384 -5.56 14.34 -29.81
CA ASN A 384 -4.51 14.50 -28.79
C ASN A 384 -5.03 14.10 -27.38
N ASP A 385 -5.71 12.95 -27.30
CA ASP A 385 -6.26 12.39 -26.06
C ASP A 385 -7.33 13.26 -25.36
N VAL A 386 -7.79 14.32 -26.01
CA VAL A 386 -8.75 15.28 -25.44
C VAL A 386 -10.18 14.85 -25.73
N PHE A 387 -10.96 14.71 -24.66
CA PHE A 387 -12.42 14.61 -24.69
C PHE A 387 -13.05 16.02 -24.71
N ASP A 388 -13.86 16.29 -25.72
CA ASP A 388 -14.66 17.50 -25.84
C ASP A 388 -16.14 17.12 -25.82
N PRO A 389 -16.92 17.56 -24.82
CA PRO A 389 -18.35 17.22 -24.73
C PRO A 389 -19.21 17.74 -25.88
N ALA A 390 -18.71 18.69 -26.67
CA ALA A 390 -19.40 19.19 -27.88
C ALA A 390 -19.24 18.24 -29.11
N ILE A 391 -18.25 17.32 -29.06
CA ILE A 391 -17.87 16.48 -30.20
C ILE A 391 -17.94 14.99 -29.79
N ASN A 392 -17.44 14.65 -28.63
CA ASN A 392 -17.29 13.27 -28.16
C ASN A 392 -18.51 12.81 -27.36
N ILE A 393 -18.83 11.54 -27.42
CA ILE A 393 -19.93 10.93 -26.65
C ILE A 393 -19.46 10.39 -25.32
N VAL A 394 -20.31 10.42 -24.30
CA VAL A 394 -20.06 9.80 -22.99
C VAL A 394 -19.96 8.28 -23.10
N GLY A 395 -19.27 7.66 -22.17
CA GLY A 395 -19.16 6.20 -22.07
C GLY A 395 -17.73 5.74 -21.79
N ASP A 396 -17.48 4.48 -22.08
CA ASP A 396 -16.21 3.82 -21.79
C ASP A 396 -15.20 4.00 -22.92
N TYR A 397 -14.09 4.66 -22.62
CA TYR A 397 -12.90 4.80 -23.45
C TYR A 397 -11.85 3.82 -22.98
N TYR A 398 -11.22 3.08 -23.89
CA TYR A 398 -10.20 2.09 -23.55
C TYR A 398 -8.86 2.48 -24.17
N TYR A 399 -7.83 2.58 -23.31
CA TYR A 399 -6.46 2.88 -23.72
C TYR A 399 -5.63 1.61 -23.68
N GLU A 400 -5.14 1.15 -24.84
CA GLU A 400 -4.26 0.00 -24.99
C GLU A 400 -2.85 0.46 -25.32
N PHE A 401 -1.86 -0.02 -24.59
CA PHE A 401 -0.46 0.37 -24.75
C PHE A 401 0.49 -0.83 -24.50
N THR A 402 1.74 -0.65 -24.90
CA THR A 402 2.82 -1.61 -24.62
C THR A 402 3.86 -0.98 -23.71
N LYS A 403 4.46 -1.80 -22.85
CA LYS A 403 5.57 -1.40 -21.97
C LYS A 403 6.68 -2.44 -22.02
N ASP A 404 7.92 -1.98 -22.05
CA ASP A 404 9.08 -2.87 -21.95
C ASP A 404 9.30 -3.25 -20.48
N CYS A 405 9.03 -4.52 -20.18
CA CYS A 405 9.26 -5.11 -18.87
C CYS A 405 10.48 -6.04 -18.97
N ASN A 406 11.63 -5.60 -18.43
CA ASN A 406 12.90 -6.30 -18.50
C ASN A 406 13.32 -6.70 -19.95
N SER A 407 13.25 -5.74 -20.88
CA SER A 407 13.53 -5.91 -22.32
C SER A 407 12.56 -6.82 -23.08
N ILE A 408 11.42 -7.14 -22.49
CA ILE A 408 10.31 -7.83 -23.15
C ILE A 408 9.19 -6.84 -23.33
N SER A 409 8.83 -6.52 -24.58
CA SER A 409 7.68 -5.67 -24.88
C SER A 409 6.40 -6.42 -24.55
N THR A 410 5.64 -5.92 -23.61
CA THR A 410 4.41 -6.53 -23.09
C THR A 410 3.22 -5.64 -23.40
N THR A 411 2.17 -6.18 -24.00
CA THR A 411 0.88 -5.51 -24.16
C THR A 411 0.04 -5.76 -22.92
N PHE A 412 -0.44 -4.70 -22.30
CA PHE A 412 -1.28 -4.80 -21.11
C PHE A 412 -2.75 -4.74 -21.48
N PRO A 413 -3.64 -5.31 -20.64
CA PRO A 413 -5.07 -5.14 -20.81
C PRO A 413 -5.43 -3.65 -20.94
N PRO A 414 -6.38 -3.29 -21.82
CA PRO A 414 -6.77 -1.90 -21.97
C PRO A 414 -7.27 -1.30 -20.65
N VAL A 415 -6.81 -0.09 -20.35
CA VAL A 415 -7.27 0.70 -19.21
C VAL A 415 -8.52 1.47 -19.61
N LYS A 416 -9.58 1.34 -18.81
CA LYS A 416 -10.84 2.02 -19.06
C LYS A 416 -10.89 3.38 -18.39
N VAL A 417 -11.31 4.40 -19.13
CA VAL A 417 -11.74 5.70 -18.61
C VAL A 417 -13.22 5.86 -18.90
N ASN A 418 -14.06 5.76 -17.85
CA ASN A 418 -15.48 6.00 -17.97
C ASN A 418 -15.75 7.51 -17.89
N VAL A 419 -16.32 8.08 -18.94
CA VAL A 419 -16.61 9.51 -19.03
C VAL A 419 -18.09 9.78 -18.85
N THR A 420 -18.42 10.62 -17.88
CA THR A 420 -19.77 11.15 -17.66
C THR A 420 -19.78 12.68 -17.79
N ILE A 421 -20.93 13.24 -18.11
CA ILE A 421 -21.08 14.69 -18.23
C ILE A 421 -21.95 15.23 -17.11
N GLN A 422 -21.47 16.29 -16.46
CA GLN A 422 -22.26 17.11 -15.56
C GLN A 422 -22.57 18.45 -16.24
N GLN A 423 -23.82 18.86 -16.16
CA GLN A 423 -24.19 20.17 -16.67
C GLN A 423 -23.50 21.27 -15.86
N ALA A 424 -22.82 22.17 -16.54
CA ALA A 424 -22.21 23.32 -15.88
C ALA A 424 -23.26 24.13 -15.11
N PRO A 425 -22.95 24.60 -13.89
CA PRO A 425 -23.86 25.45 -13.14
C PRO A 425 -24.28 26.66 -13.96
N ASN A 426 -25.58 26.89 -14.07
CA ASN A 426 -26.09 28.11 -14.70
C ASN A 426 -26.13 29.23 -13.65
N ALA A 427 -25.15 30.12 -13.69
CA ALA A 427 -25.09 31.27 -12.78
C ALA A 427 -26.25 32.29 -13.01
N GLY A 428 -27.18 32.00 -13.93
CA GLY A 428 -28.25 32.91 -14.30
C GLY A 428 -27.77 34.05 -15.21
N THR A 429 -28.67 34.95 -15.52
CA THR A 429 -28.35 36.19 -16.28
C THR A 429 -27.80 37.22 -15.32
N SER A 430 -26.81 37.99 -15.77
CA SER A 430 -26.30 39.12 -15.01
C SER A 430 -27.46 40.03 -14.57
N LEU A 431 -27.60 40.22 -13.26
CA LEU A 431 -28.56 41.18 -12.72
C LEU A 431 -27.84 42.50 -12.48
N THR A 432 -28.39 43.57 -12.96
CA THR A 432 -27.92 44.92 -12.66
C THR A 432 -28.72 45.45 -11.48
N TYR A 433 -28.05 45.65 -10.37
CA TYR A 433 -28.66 46.28 -9.20
C TYR A 433 -28.36 47.78 -9.21
N SER A 434 -29.39 48.59 -9.02
CA SER A 434 -29.23 50.00 -8.72
C SER A 434 -29.43 50.18 -7.22
N THR A 435 -28.39 50.63 -6.53
CA THR A 435 -28.46 50.89 -5.08
C THR A 435 -28.46 52.40 -4.82
N CYS A 436 -29.09 52.79 -3.74
CA CYS A 436 -28.91 54.15 -3.20
C CYS A 436 -27.50 54.29 -2.65
N VAL A 437 -26.95 55.50 -2.69
CA VAL A 437 -25.56 55.84 -2.29
C VAL A 437 -25.19 55.36 -0.87
N ASN A 438 -26.15 55.01 -0.05
CA ASN A 438 -25.95 54.57 1.37
C ASN A 438 -26.31 53.09 1.61
N ALA A 439 -26.45 52.26 0.58
CA ALA A 439 -26.68 50.83 0.80
C ALA A 439 -25.35 50.14 1.17
N ASN A 440 -25.30 49.51 2.35
CA ASN A 440 -24.09 48.92 2.90
C ASN A 440 -23.93 47.44 2.59
N SER A 441 -24.97 46.76 2.10
CA SER A 441 -24.92 45.34 1.72
C SER A 441 -26.07 44.96 0.78
N PHE A 442 -25.89 43.84 0.05
CA PHE A 442 -26.96 43.11 -0.62
C PHE A 442 -27.12 41.77 0.12
N ASP A 443 -28.34 41.34 0.34
CA ASP A 443 -28.69 40.00 0.79
C ASP A 443 -28.87 39.06 -0.39
#